data_816b5ba37543d8c7887ca3048cf640a3
#
_entry.id   816b5ba37543d8c7887ca3048cf640a3
#
_cell.length_a   1.000
_cell.length_b   1.000
_cell.length_c   1.000
_cell.angle_alpha   90.00
_cell.angle_beta   90.00
_cell.angle_gamma   90.00
#
_symmetry.space_group_name_H-M   'P 1'
#
loop_
_entity.id
_entity.type
_entity.pdbx_description
1 polymer ?
#
loop_
_entity_poly.entity_id
_entity_poly.type
_entity_poly.pdbx_seq_one_letter_code
_entity_poly.pdbx_strand_id
1 'polypeptide(L)'
;MGHEVLEGVNAPVRDGAGFMDFNIKDGRRFSVVHGYLLPALERQNLTLLTGTRVDALSFQGSRCTGVRFRIGAEQFEVKADKETVLCAGAIESPRLLMLSGAGNAEELRRYGITTVSNLPGVGENLQDHPFITAFAAETKAPMAAASRAESQLFFRSTKEASTPDIHALLGAAVVGIPQIKPNEAFSIRLGLLRPQSRGRIKITSADINAPLLIDPNYLSAGADLTARPLPGNDRRATSKRTSQG
;
A
#
# COMPACT_ATOMS: atom_id res chain seq x y z
N MET A 1 -28.38 -10.43 -9.01
CA MET A 1 -27.77 -9.10 -8.96
C MET A 1 -26.97 -8.95 -10.25
N GLY A 2 -27.37 -8.04 -11.13
CA GLY A 2 -26.71 -7.89 -12.44
C GLY A 2 -25.69 -6.77 -12.40
N HIS A 3 -24.46 -7.05 -11.96
CA HIS A 3 -23.36 -6.12 -12.21
C HIS A 3 -22.93 -6.22 -13.68
N GLU A 4 -22.61 -5.09 -14.28
CA GLU A 4 -22.08 -5.02 -15.63
C GLU A 4 -20.69 -5.70 -15.68
N VAL A 5 -20.41 -6.40 -16.79
CA VAL A 5 -19.07 -6.92 -17.05
C VAL A 5 -18.27 -5.83 -17.76
N LEU A 6 -17.17 -5.42 -17.16
CA LEU A 6 -16.28 -4.40 -17.70
C LEU A 6 -15.23 -5.04 -18.60
N GLU A 7 -14.99 -4.47 -19.78
CA GLU A 7 -13.93 -4.93 -20.70
C GLU A 7 -12.52 -4.69 -20.14
N GLY A 8 -12.38 -3.77 -19.17
CA GLY A 8 -11.13 -3.49 -18.46
C GLY A 8 -11.37 -2.65 -17.22
N VAL A 9 -10.52 -2.81 -16.24
CA VAL A 9 -10.63 -2.12 -14.94
C VAL A 9 -10.21 -0.66 -14.99
N ASN A 10 -9.49 -0.25 -16.03
CA ASN A 10 -9.07 1.11 -16.30
C ASN A 10 -10.05 1.89 -17.20
N ALA A 11 -11.23 1.33 -17.46
CA ALA A 11 -12.32 2.01 -18.14
C ALA A 11 -12.86 3.21 -17.32
N PRO A 12 -13.66 4.12 -17.91
CA PRO A 12 -14.32 5.16 -17.16
C PRO A 12 -15.05 4.61 -15.94
N VAL A 13 -14.92 5.30 -14.80
CA VAL A 13 -15.33 4.82 -13.48
C VAL A 13 -16.83 4.54 -13.43
N ARG A 14 -17.21 3.27 -13.37
CA ARG A 14 -18.59 2.79 -13.23
C ARG A 14 -18.63 1.51 -12.40
N ASP A 15 -19.79 1.21 -11.85
CA ASP A 15 -20.01 -0.06 -11.15
C ASP A 15 -19.86 -1.23 -12.15
N GLY A 16 -19.14 -2.28 -11.74
CA GLY A 16 -18.99 -3.44 -12.59
C GLY A 16 -17.89 -4.39 -12.16
N ALA A 17 -17.94 -5.58 -12.72
CA ALA A 17 -16.96 -6.64 -12.49
C ALA A 17 -16.05 -6.81 -13.73
N GLY A 18 -14.78 -7.08 -13.49
CA GLY A 18 -13.82 -7.33 -14.57
C GLY A 18 -12.62 -8.11 -14.09
N PHE A 19 -11.84 -8.58 -15.04
CA PHE A 19 -10.54 -9.16 -14.75
C PHE A 19 -9.54 -8.07 -14.40
N MET A 20 -8.57 -8.43 -13.57
CA MET A 20 -7.47 -7.53 -13.21
C MET A 20 -6.41 -7.54 -14.31
N ASP A 21 -5.88 -6.36 -14.62
CA ASP A 21 -4.66 -6.23 -15.43
C ASP A 21 -3.43 -6.48 -14.56
N PHE A 22 -2.52 -7.29 -15.05
CA PHE A 22 -1.31 -7.65 -14.32
C PHE A 22 -0.05 -7.29 -15.09
N ASN A 23 0.94 -6.83 -14.38
CA ASN A 23 2.31 -6.70 -14.89
C ASN A 23 2.98 -8.09 -14.92
N ILE A 24 2.47 -8.98 -15.77
CA ILE A 24 2.99 -10.34 -15.98
C ILE A 24 3.33 -10.49 -17.46
N LYS A 25 4.54 -10.97 -17.74
CA LYS A 25 5.01 -11.35 -19.07
C LYS A 25 5.66 -12.71 -18.97
N ASP A 26 5.29 -13.63 -19.85
CA ASP A 26 5.85 -15.00 -19.90
C ASP A 26 5.78 -15.74 -18.55
N GLY A 27 4.64 -15.58 -17.84
CA GLY A 27 4.40 -16.20 -16.52
C GLY A 27 5.20 -15.60 -15.36
N ARG A 28 5.92 -14.50 -15.57
CA ARG A 28 6.75 -13.84 -14.56
C ARG A 28 6.32 -12.39 -14.35
N ARG A 29 6.53 -11.88 -13.13
CA ARG A 29 6.30 -10.46 -12.84
C ARG A 29 7.22 -9.60 -13.72
N PHE A 30 6.60 -8.72 -14.50
CA PHE A 30 7.28 -7.72 -15.32
C PHE A 30 7.21 -6.36 -14.62
N SER A 31 8.12 -6.15 -13.66
CA SER A 31 8.16 -4.93 -12.85
C SER A 31 8.81 -3.77 -13.61
N VAL A 32 8.78 -2.58 -13.00
CA VAL A 32 9.52 -1.38 -13.49
C VAL A 32 11.03 -1.66 -13.66
N VAL A 33 11.60 -2.59 -12.90
CA VAL A 33 12.99 -3.03 -13.06
C VAL A 33 13.18 -3.61 -14.46
N HIS A 34 12.28 -4.51 -14.89
CA HIS A 34 12.38 -5.12 -16.23
C HIS A 34 12.06 -4.13 -17.36
N GLY A 35 11.09 -3.23 -17.12
CA GLY A 35 10.65 -2.28 -18.14
C GLY A 35 11.57 -1.10 -18.35
N TYR A 36 12.25 -0.65 -17.30
CA TYR A 36 12.98 0.61 -17.33
C TYR A 36 14.44 0.49 -16.87
N LEU A 37 14.70 -0.20 -15.75
CA LEU A 37 16.03 -0.23 -15.16
C LEU A 37 16.99 -1.13 -15.97
N LEU A 38 16.61 -2.38 -16.21
CA LEU A 38 17.49 -3.32 -16.94
C LEU A 38 17.93 -2.78 -18.32
N PRO A 39 17.04 -2.20 -19.14
CA PRO A 39 17.46 -1.61 -20.40
C PRO A 39 18.37 -0.39 -20.28
N ALA A 40 18.42 0.23 -19.10
CA ALA A 40 19.20 1.44 -18.86
C ALA A 40 20.56 1.17 -18.19
N LEU A 41 20.82 -0.05 -17.71
CA LEU A 41 22.04 -0.37 -16.94
C LEU A 41 23.34 -0.14 -17.71
N GLU A 42 23.31 -0.25 -19.04
CA GLU A 42 24.49 -0.03 -19.89
C GLU A 42 24.82 1.46 -20.11
N ARG A 43 23.99 2.37 -19.61
CA ARG A 43 24.23 3.81 -19.74
C ARG A 43 25.39 4.22 -18.85
N GLN A 44 26.39 4.88 -19.41
CA GLN A 44 27.56 5.38 -18.66
C GLN A 44 27.21 6.42 -17.59
N ASN A 45 26.08 7.10 -17.70
CA ASN A 45 25.60 8.10 -16.75
C ASN A 45 24.64 7.54 -15.70
N LEU A 46 24.52 6.21 -15.58
CA LEU A 46 23.71 5.54 -14.56
C LEU A 46 24.61 4.68 -13.67
N THR A 47 24.60 4.96 -12.37
CA THR A 47 25.21 4.10 -11.35
C THR A 47 24.14 3.53 -10.44
N LEU A 48 24.06 2.20 -10.35
CA LEU A 48 23.17 1.49 -9.46
C LEU A 48 23.97 0.93 -8.27
N LEU A 49 23.61 1.35 -7.07
CA LEU A 49 24.14 0.81 -5.81
C LEU A 49 23.07 -0.04 -5.14
N THR A 50 23.24 -1.35 -5.11
CA THR A 50 22.38 -2.32 -4.41
C THR A 50 22.98 -2.70 -3.07
N GLY A 51 22.17 -3.28 -2.16
CA GLY A 51 22.64 -3.64 -0.82
C GLY A 51 23.00 -2.42 0.04
N THR A 52 22.51 -1.26 -0.35
CA THR A 52 22.82 0.04 0.24
C THR A 52 21.63 0.54 1.07
N ARG A 53 21.89 1.05 2.25
CA ARG A 53 20.90 1.72 3.09
C ARG A 53 21.21 3.21 3.21
N VAL A 54 20.28 4.05 2.78
CA VAL A 54 20.36 5.50 3.00
C VAL A 54 19.94 5.79 4.45
N ASP A 55 20.81 6.47 5.19
CA ASP A 55 20.58 6.79 6.59
C ASP A 55 20.05 8.21 6.78
N ALA A 56 20.47 9.16 5.94
CA ALA A 56 20.04 10.56 6.04
C ALA A 56 20.27 11.31 4.72
N LEU A 57 19.56 12.41 4.59
CA LEU A 57 19.84 13.45 3.59
C LEU A 57 20.86 14.41 4.15
N SER A 58 21.76 14.92 3.30
CA SER A 58 22.73 15.97 3.65
C SER A 58 22.17 17.32 3.25
N PHE A 59 22.31 18.32 4.14
CA PHE A 59 21.82 19.68 3.91
C PHE A 59 22.92 20.73 4.14
N GLN A 60 22.85 21.79 3.35
CA GLN A 60 23.56 23.04 3.57
C GLN A 60 22.53 24.16 3.65
N GLY A 61 22.30 24.70 4.84
CA GLY A 61 21.10 25.49 5.09
C GLY A 61 19.84 24.66 4.81
N SER A 62 18.94 25.16 3.99
CA SER A 62 17.73 24.44 3.55
C SER A 62 17.89 23.65 2.24
N ARG A 63 19.07 23.71 1.61
CA ARG A 63 19.35 23.00 0.35
C ARG A 63 19.80 21.58 0.63
N CYS A 64 19.13 20.59 0.04
CA CYS A 64 19.62 19.21 0.02
C CYS A 64 20.84 19.12 -0.93
N THR A 65 21.95 18.61 -0.41
CA THR A 65 23.24 18.53 -1.11
C THR A 65 23.70 17.12 -1.39
N GLY A 66 22.92 16.12 -0.97
CA GLY A 66 23.25 14.71 -1.19
C GLY A 66 22.64 13.78 -0.16
N VAL A 67 23.21 12.59 -0.04
CA VAL A 67 22.73 11.55 0.86
C VAL A 67 23.91 10.88 1.58
N ARG A 68 23.70 10.47 2.83
CA ARG A 68 24.58 9.58 3.59
C ARG A 68 23.99 8.18 3.60
N PHE A 69 24.82 7.20 3.32
CA PHE A 69 24.40 5.81 3.22
C PHE A 69 25.45 4.84 3.72
N ARG A 70 25.05 3.59 3.90
CA ARG A 70 25.94 2.48 4.30
C ARG A 70 25.90 1.35 3.32
N ILE A 71 27.08 0.70 3.17
CA ILE A 71 27.25 -0.61 2.56
C ILE A 71 27.89 -1.49 3.63
N GLY A 72 27.15 -2.45 4.16
CA GLY A 72 27.57 -3.18 5.35
C GLY A 72 27.75 -2.26 6.56
N ALA A 73 28.96 -2.24 7.15
CA ALA A 73 29.31 -1.39 8.30
C ALA A 73 29.89 -0.02 7.89
N GLU A 74 30.30 0.13 6.64
CA GLU A 74 30.97 1.34 6.16
C GLU A 74 29.99 2.43 5.77
N GLN A 75 30.33 3.68 6.15
CA GLN A 75 29.52 4.87 5.82
C GLN A 75 30.12 5.62 4.65
N PHE A 76 29.25 6.11 3.79
CA PHE A 76 29.58 6.88 2.61
C PHE A 76 28.69 8.11 2.52
N GLU A 77 29.14 9.10 1.76
CA GLU A 77 28.33 10.23 1.34
C GLU A 77 28.50 10.45 -0.15
N VAL A 78 27.39 10.71 -0.83
CA VAL A 78 27.39 11.16 -2.22
C VAL A 78 26.73 12.52 -2.31
N LYS A 79 27.36 13.44 -3.03
CA LYS A 79 26.86 14.79 -3.26
C LYS A 79 26.01 14.84 -4.54
N ALA A 80 25.00 15.68 -4.52
CA ALA A 80 24.13 15.96 -5.64
C ALA A 80 24.27 17.43 -6.08
N ASP A 81 24.74 17.67 -7.28
CA ASP A 81 24.94 19.02 -7.79
C ASP A 81 23.60 19.70 -8.17
N LYS A 82 22.62 18.90 -8.64
CA LYS A 82 21.34 19.40 -9.11
C LYS A 82 20.22 19.12 -8.10
N GLU A 83 19.89 17.87 -7.89
CA GLU A 83 18.75 17.46 -7.08
C GLU A 83 18.94 16.07 -6.45
N THR A 84 18.21 15.79 -5.40
CA THR A 84 18.05 14.47 -4.80
C THR A 84 16.57 14.08 -4.87
N VAL A 85 16.26 12.98 -5.55
CA VAL A 85 14.90 12.48 -5.68
C VAL A 85 14.66 11.38 -4.64
N LEU A 86 13.73 11.63 -3.72
CA LEU A 86 13.40 10.71 -2.64
C LEU A 86 12.24 9.79 -3.05
N CYS A 87 12.55 8.53 -3.37
CA CYS A 87 11.60 7.51 -3.82
C CYS A 87 11.55 6.30 -2.88
N ALA A 88 11.68 6.50 -1.57
CA ALA A 88 11.74 5.42 -0.57
C ALA A 88 10.33 4.90 -0.15
N GLY A 89 9.28 5.36 -0.79
CA GLY A 89 7.89 4.95 -0.51
C GLY A 89 7.24 5.73 0.63
N ALA A 90 5.97 5.43 0.88
CA ALA A 90 5.12 6.19 1.81
C ALA A 90 5.60 6.14 3.27
N ILE A 91 6.35 5.11 3.63
CA ILE A 91 6.83 4.88 5.02
C ILE A 91 8.24 5.43 5.22
N GLU A 92 9.18 5.06 4.33
CA GLU A 92 10.59 5.42 4.55
C GLU A 92 10.93 6.85 4.08
N SER A 93 10.19 7.40 3.10
CA SER A 93 10.44 8.79 2.68
C SER A 93 10.20 9.80 3.81
N PRO A 94 9.06 9.80 4.52
CA PRO A 94 8.88 10.70 5.67
C PRO A 94 9.86 10.39 6.81
N ARG A 95 10.24 9.11 7.03
CA ARG A 95 11.25 8.75 8.01
C ARG A 95 12.58 9.43 7.72
N LEU A 96 13.10 9.32 6.50
CA LEU A 96 14.35 9.93 6.08
C LEU A 96 14.30 11.45 6.20
N LEU A 97 13.18 12.08 5.82
CA LEU A 97 12.99 13.52 5.99
C LEU A 97 13.10 13.93 7.47
N MET A 98 12.33 13.26 8.34
CA MET A 98 12.33 13.58 9.79
C MET A 98 13.71 13.37 10.41
N LEU A 99 14.37 12.24 10.17
CA LEU A 99 15.72 11.96 10.69
C LEU A 99 16.78 12.92 10.15
N SER A 100 16.52 13.56 9.01
CA SER A 100 17.40 14.54 8.39
C SER A 100 17.08 15.99 8.79
N GLY A 101 16.13 16.20 9.72
CA GLY A 101 15.78 17.53 10.22
C GLY A 101 14.66 18.25 9.46
N ALA A 102 14.00 17.57 8.49
CA ALA A 102 12.85 18.12 7.77
C ALA A 102 11.55 17.48 8.28
N GLY A 103 10.79 18.20 9.12
CA GLY A 103 9.61 17.71 9.79
C GLY A 103 9.04 18.69 10.79
N ASN A 104 8.15 18.25 11.66
CA ASN A 104 7.62 19.07 12.75
C ASN A 104 8.73 19.42 13.75
N ALA A 105 9.08 20.70 13.86
CA ALA A 105 10.20 21.17 14.65
C ALA A 105 10.11 20.80 16.15
N GLU A 106 8.91 20.79 16.70
CA GLU A 106 8.69 20.42 18.10
C GLU A 106 8.94 18.92 18.33
N GLU A 107 8.44 18.07 17.44
CA GLU A 107 8.67 16.63 17.50
C GLU A 107 10.14 16.27 17.31
N LEU A 108 10.81 16.87 16.31
CA LEU A 108 12.24 16.65 16.06
C LEU A 108 13.09 17.01 17.27
N ARG A 109 12.78 18.13 17.94
CA ARG A 109 13.48 18.57 19.14
C ARG A 109 13.39 17.57 20.28
N ARG A 110 12.26 16.86 20.44
CA ARG A 110 12.09 15.82 21.48
C ARG A 110 13.09 14.69 21.34
N TYR A 111 13.56 14.43 20.12
CA TYR A 111 14.57 13.40 19.82
C TYR A 111 15.98 13.97 19.63
N GLY A 112 16.21 15.24 19.94
CA GLY A 112 17.52 15.90 19.78
C GLY A 112 17.92 16.13 18.32
N ILE A 113 16.95 16.07 17.37
CA ILE A 113 17.22 16.30 15.96
C ILE A 113 17.15 17.80 15.67
N THR A 114 18.25 18.35 15.12
CA THR A 114 18.31 19.74 14.68
C THR A 114 17.36 19.98 13.51
N THR A 115 16.45 20.93 13.65
CA THR A 115 15.51 21.27 12.59
C THR A 115 16.21 22.03 11.47
N VAL A 116 16.19 21.45 10.26
CA VAL A 116 16.63 22.08 9.01
C VAL A 116 15.47 22.85 8.39
N SER A 117 14.30 22.26 8.37
CA SER A 117 13.08 22.87 7.84
C SER A 117 11.86 22.41 8.64
N ASN A 118 11.08 23.38 9.12
CA ASN A 118 9.83 23.08 9.83
C ASN A 118 8.72 22.74 8.83
N LEU A 119 8.49 21.46 8.64
CA LEU A 119 7.49 20.88 7.72
C LEU A 119 6.51 20.00 8.51
N PRO A 120 5.51 20.57 9.20
CA PRO A 120 4.63 19.81 10.09
C PRO A 120 3.77 18.75 9.39
N GLY A 121 3.63 18.83 8.06
CA GLY A 121 2.91 17.82 7.27
C GLY A 121 3.70 16.55 6.98
N VAL A 122 5.01 16.51 7.25
CA VAL A 122 5.81 15.30 7.04
C VAL A 122 5.40 14.21 8.03
N GLY A 123 5.03 13.06 7.48
CA GLY A 123 4.50 11.92 8.24
C GLY A 123 3.01 12.01 8.56
N GLU A 124 2.32 13.08 8.19
CA GLU A 124 0.88 13.22 8.34
C GLU A 124 0.13 12.76 7.09
N ASN A 125 -1.21 12.66 7.21
CA ASN A 125 -2.12 12.38 6.12
C ASN A 125 -1.90 10.99 5.46
N LEU A 126 -1.45 9.99 6.23
CA LEU A 126 -1.35 8.61 5.76
C LEU A 126 -2.73 8.12 5.33
N GLN A 127 -2.81 7.58 4.13
CA GLN A 127 -4.02 7.00 3.55
C GLN A 127 -3.73 5.59 3.09
N ASP A 128 -4.63 4.68 3.41
CA ASP A 128 -4.53 3.29 2.99
C ASP A 128 -5.93 2.70 2.79
N HIS A 129 -6.04 1.74 1.90
CA HIS A 129 -7.29 1.02 1.66
C HIS A 129 -7.46 -0.10 2.69
N PRO A 130 -8.36 0.04 3.69
CA PRO A 130 -8.64 -1.06 4.59
C PRO A 130 -9.35 -2.19 3.85
N PHE A 131 -8.78 -3.39 3.90
CA PHE A 131 -9.37 -4.60 3.33
C PHE A 131 -9.73 -5.60 4.42
N ILE A 132 -10.91 -6.21 4.29
CA ILE A 132 -11.34 -7.32 5.13
C ILE A 132 -11.63 -8.54 4.25
N THR A 133 -11.40 -9.74 4.76
CA THR A 133 -11.89 -10.97 4.15
C THR A 133 -13.36 -11.14 4.54
N ALA A 134 -14.24 -10.85 3.60
CA ALA A 134 -15.68 -10.92 3.83
C ALA A 134 -16.24 -12.33 3.68
N PHE A 135 -15.61 -13.14 2.84
CA PHE A 135 -15.97 -14.52 2.58
C PHE A 135 -14.72 -15.33 2.24
N ALA A 136 -14.65 -16.56 2.71
CA ALA A 136 -13.67 -17.54 2.28
C ALA A 136 -14.30 -18.93 2.28
N ALA A 137 -13.95 -19.76 1.31
CA ALA A 137 -14.39 -21.13 1.22
C ALA A 137 -13.28 -22.03 0.65
N GLU A 138 -13.18 -23.24 1.21
CA GLU A 138 -12.29 -24.26 0.68
C GLU A 138 -12.78 -24.77 -0.67
N THR A 139 -11.86 -25.12 -1.54
CA THR A 139 -12.14 -25.71 -2.84
C THR A 139 -11.83 -27.20 -2.82
N LYS A 140 -12.58 -27.98 -3.59
CA LYS A 140 -12.37 -29.45 -3.70
C LYS A 140 -11.09 -29.82 -4.46
N ALA A 141 -10.49 -28.87 -5.16
CA ALA A 141 -9.25 -29.03 -5.92
C ALA A 141 -8.44 -27.74 -5.84
N PRO A 142 -7.12 -27.82 -5.95
CA PRO A 142 -6.26 -26.63 -5.99
C PRO A 142 -6.66 -25.70 -7.12
N MET A 143 -6.75 -24.43 -6.85
CA MET A 143 -6.99 -23.38 -7.85
C MET A 143 -5.67 -23.05 -8.55
N ALA A 144 -5.60 -23.32 -9.85
CA ALA A 144 -4.53 -22.82 -10.69
C ALA A 144 -4.79 -21.35 -10.98
N ALA A 145 -4.13 -20.46 -10.24
CA ALA A 145 -4.24 -19.04 -10.44
C ALA A 145 -2.89 -18.45 -10.83
N ALA A 146 -2.83 -17.69 -11.91
CA ALA A 146 -1.64 -16.94 -12.31
C ALA A 146 -1.29 -15.86 -11.28
N SER A 147 -2.28 -15.38 -10.56
CA SER A 147 -2.16 -14.46 -9.45
C SER A 147 -3.11 -14.84 -8.31
N ARG A 148 -2.89 -14.24 -7.13
CA ARG A 148 -3.76 -14.49 -5.96
C ARG A 148 -5.09 -13.73 -6.01
N ALA A 149 -5.30 -12.87 -6.99
CA ALA A 149 -6.54 -12.13 -7.21
C ALA A 149 -6.71 -11.90 -8.70
N GLU A 150 -7.70 -12.52 -9.34
CA GLU A 150 -7.85 -12.51 -10.80
C GLU A 150 -9.02 -11.67 -11.29
N SER A 151 -10.02 -11.47 -10.46
CA SER A 151 -11.17 -10.65 -10.77
C SER A 151 -11.48 -9.66 -9.65
N GLN A 152 -12.15 -8.60 -10.03
CA GLN A 152 -12.53 -7.53 -9.13
C GLN A 152 -13.89 -6.98 -9.50
N LEU A 153 -14.55 -6.40 -8.51
CA LEU A 153 -15.82 -5.74 -8.65
C LEU A 153 -15.73 -4.37 -7.96
N PHE A 154 -16.14 -3.34 -8.68
CA PHE A 154 -16.33 -2.01 -8.13
C PHE A 154 -17.81 -1.72 -8.00
N PHE A 155 -18.24 -1.19 -6.86
CA PHE A 155 -19.62 -0.81 -6.65
C PHE A 155 -19.75 0.33 -5.64
N ARG A 156 -20.90 0.97 -5.66
CA ARG A 156 -21.25 2.03 -4.71
C ARG A 156 -21.87 1.43 -3.46
N SER A 157 -21.42 1.88 -2.30
CA SER A 157 -21.98 1.47 -1.01
C SER A 157 -23.42 1.95 -0.83
N THR A 158 -23.76 3.10 -1.43
CA THR A 158 -25.09 3.69 -1.44
C THR A 158 -25.46 4.19 -2.83
N LYS A 159 -26.76 4.42 -3.08
CA LYS A 159 -27.22 4.95 -4.36
C LYS A 159 -26.81 6.42 -4.58
N GLU A 160 -26.54 7.13 -3.51
CA GLU A 160 -26.13 8.53 -3.49
C GLU A 160 -24.64 8.72 -3.78
N ALA A 161 -23.83 7.66 -3.67
CA ALA A 161 -22.43 7.74 -4.00
C ALA A 161 -22.25 8.05 -5.49
N SER A 162 -21.52 9.11 -5.80
CA SER A 162 -21.31 9.56 -7.19
C SER A 162 -20.41 8.61 -8.00
N THR A 163 -19.58 7.84 -7.32
CA THR A 163 -18.62 6.90 -7.91
C THR A 163 -18.49 5.67 -7.03
N PRO A 164 -18.02 4.52 -7.55
CA PRO A 164 -17.69 3.36 -6.73
C PRO A 164 -16.75 3.73 -5.59
N ASP A 165 -17.10 3.30 -4.40
CA ASP A 165 -16.33 3.50 -3.16
C ASP A 165 -15.94 2.19 -2.48
N ILE A 166 -16.48 1.06 -2.99
CA ILE A 166 -16.15 -0.28 -2.54
C ILE A 166 -15.47 -1.06 -3.66
N HIS A 167 -14.42 -1.78 -3.29
CA HIS A 167 -13.66 -2.68 -4.13
C HIS A 167 -13.73 -4.10 -3.56
N ALA A 168 -14.26 -5.04 -4.32
CA ALA A 168 -14.18 -6.46 -4.00
C ALA A 168 -13.10 -7.12 -4.84
N LEU A 169 -12.19 -7.82 -4.19
CA LEU A 169 -11.17 -8.66 -4.82
C LEU A 169 -11.55 -10.12 -4.64
N LEU A 170 -11.64 -10.84 -5.75
CA LEU A 170 -11.94 -12.27 -5.79
C LEU A 170 -10.66 -13.00 -6.22
N GLY A 171 -10.28 -14.02 -5.47
CA GLY A 171 -9.07 -14.75 -5.82
C GLY A 171 -8.76 -15.97 -4.96
N ALA A 172 -7.78 -16.72 -5.41
CA ALA A 172 -7.30 -17.95 -4.79
C ALA A 172 -6.38 -17.71 -3.58
N ALA A 173 -6.52 -16.58 -2.90
CA ALA A 173 -5.77 -16.28 -1.70
C ALA A 173 -6.69 -16.04 -0.53
N VAL A 174 -6.43 -16.71 0.57
CA VAL A 174 -7.06 -16.42 1.86
C VAL A 174 -6.02 -15.73 2.73
N VAL A 175 -6.36 -14.53 3.20
CA VAL A 175 -5.51 -13.72 4.06
C VAL A 175 -6.19 -13.59 5.43
N GLY A 176 -5.43 -13.84 6.48
CA GLY A 176 -5.93 -13.67 7.86
C GLY A 176 -6.74 -14.82 8.41
N ILE A 177 -6.79 -15.98 7.73
CA ILE A 177 -7.45 -17.21 8.22
C ILE A 177 -6.43 -18.35 8.21
N PRO A 178 -5.67 -18.56 9.31
CA PRO A 178 -4.56 -19.51 9.35
C PRO A 178 -4.95 -20.97 9.12
N GLN A 179 -6.23 -21.31 9.35
CA GLN A 179 -6.77 -22.67 9.24
C GLN A 179 -6.97 -23.10 7.79
N ILE A 180 -6.98 -22.17 6.84
CA ILE A 180 -7.21 -22.47 5.42
C ILE A 180 -5.88 -22.45 4.69
N LYS A 181 -5.57 -23.56 4.00
CA LYS A 181 -4.35 -23.66 3.21
C LYS A 181 -4.40 -22.74 1.98
N PRO A 182 -3.32 -22.02 1.67
CA PRO A 182 -3.20 -21.31 0.41
C PRO A 182 -3.42 -22.27 -0.77
N ASN A 183 -4.09 -21.79 -1.81
CA ASN A 183 -4.43 -22.50 -3.06
C ASN A 183 -5.51 -23.60 -2.95
N GLU A 184 -6.00 -23.92 -1.76
CA GLU A 184 -7.13 -24.84 -1.55
C GLU A 184 -8.41 -24.06 -1.17
N ALA A 185 -8.43 -22.76 -1.40
CA ALA A 185 -9.56 -21.92 -1.07
C ALA A 185 -9.63 -20.70 -1.97
N PHE A 186 -10.81 -20.12 -2.06
CA PHE A 186 -10.98 -18.79 -2.61
C PHE A 186 -11.52 -17.83 -1.55
N SER A 187 -11.29 -16.55 -1.75
CA SER A 187 -11.83 -15.51 -0.88
C SER A 187 -12.37 -14.32 -1.67
N ILE A 188 -13.32 -13.66 -1.02
CA ILE A 188 -13.79 -12.34 -1.41
C ILE A 188 -13.32 -11.37 -0.35
N ARG A 189 -12.48 -10.42 -0.74
CA ARG A 189 -12.00 -9.35 0.13
C ARG A 189 -12.65 -8.05 -0.27
N LEU A 190 -13.15 -7.32 0.69
CA LEU A 190 -13.78 -6.02 0.47
C LEU A 190 -12.89 -4.92 1.03
N GLY A 191 -12.68 -3.90 0.22
CA GLY A 191 -11.91 -2.72 0.57
C GLY A 191 -12.65 -1.43 0.32
N LEU A 192 -12.43 -0.46 1.18
CA LEU A 192 -12.91 0.91 1.00
C LEU A 192 -11.91 1.66 0.13
N LEU A 193 -12.36 2.17 -1.03
CA LEU A 193 -11.49 2.84 -2.01
C LEU A 193 -11.12 4.27 -1.64
N ARG A 194 -11.98 4.95 -0.90
CA ARG A 194 -11.83 6.38 -0.61
C ARG A 194 -12.06 6.66 0.87
N PRO A 195 -11.23 6.09 1.76
CA PRO A 195 -11.37 6.35 3.18
C PRO A 195 -11.18 7.84 3.48
N GLN A 196 -12.01 8.36 4.37
CA GLN A 196 -11.89 9.72 4.89
C GLN A 196 -10.97 9.78 6.12
N SER A 197 -10.73 8.64 6.74
CA SER A 197 -9.77 8.51 7.84
C SER A 197 -8.36 8.88 7.38
N ARG A 198 -7.64 9.56 8.24
CA ARG A 198 -6.26 9.99 8.00
C ARG A 198 -5.38 9.52 9.15
N GLY A 199 -4.30 8.88 8.78
CA GLY A 199 -3.30 8.39 9.70
C GLY A 199 -2.01 9.19 9.67
N ARG A 200 -0.98 8.63 10.28
CA ARG A 200 0.33 9.27 10.43
C ARG A 200 1.45 8.25 10.56
N ILE A 201 2.65 8.72 10.24
CA ILE A 201 3.91 8.02 10.45
C ILE A 201 4.80 8.92 11.29
N LYS A 202 5.33 8.40 12.41
CA LYS A 202 6.18 9.15 13.32
C LYS A 202 7.45 8.36 13.63
N ILE A 203 8.55 9.06 13.77
CA ILE A 203 9.76 8.49 14.38
C ILE A 203 9.54 8.34 15.90
N THR A 204 10.18 7.35 16.49
CA THR A 204 10.15 7.11 17.94
C THR A 204 11.50 7.41 18.60
N SER A 205 12.52 7.71 17.78
CA SER A 205 13.90 7.99 18.20
C SER A 205 14.65 8.65 17.04
N ALA A 206 15.81 9.22 17.34
CA ALA A 206 16.78 9.66 16.33
C ALA A 206 17.56 8.50 15.68
N ASP A 207 17.45 7.28 16.21
CA ASP A 207 18.06 6.09 15.63
C ASP A 207 17.24 5.57 14.44
N ILE A 208 17.88 5.45 13.28
CA ILE A 208 17.25 4.92 12.07
C ILE A 208 16.83 3.45 12.21
N ASN A 209 17.35 2.71 13.17
CA ASN A 209 16.96 1.34 13.46
C ASN A 209 15.74 1.23 14.37
N ALA A 210 15.36 2.31 15.04
CA ALA A 210 14.19 2.32 15.90
C ALA A 210 12.91 2.08 15.09
N PRO A 211 11.92 1.35 15.62
CA PRO A 211 10.65 1.16 14.95
C PRO A 211 9.92 2.48 14.75
N LEU A 212 9.21 2.62 13.64
CA LEU A 212 8.29 3.73 13.43
C LEU A 212 6.97 3.49 14.16
N LEU A 213 6.32 4.57 14.58
CA LEU A 213 4.89 4.56 14.84
C LEU A 213 4.18 4.72 13.49
N ILE A 214 3.48 3.68 13.05
CA ILE A 214 2.63 3.69 11.87
C ILE A 214 1.21 3.54 12.36
N ASP A 215 0.45 4.61 12.28
CA ASP A 215 -0.94 4.66 12.72
C ASP A 215 -1.84 5.00 11.52
N PRO A 216 -2.44 4.01 10.86
CA PRO A 216 -3.35 4.26 9.75
C PRO A 216 -4.64 4.95 10.17
N ASN A 217 -4.99 4.89 11.47
CA ASN A 217 -6.19 5.49 12.05
C ASN A 217 -7.47 5.06 11.31
N TYR A 218 -7.54 3.77 10.92
CA TYR A 218 -8.65 3.22 10.15
C TYR A 218 -10.00 3.45 10.81
N LEU A 219 -11.01 3.74 9.99
CA LEU A 219 -12.42 3.89 10.40
C LEU A 219 -12.65 4.97 11.48
N SER A 220 -11.75 5.91 11.64
CA SER A 220 -11.90 7.04 12.57
C SER A 220 -12.91 8.07 12.06
N ALA A 221 -13.10 8.17 10.74
CA ALA A 221 -14.13 9.01 10.14
C ALA A 221 -15.47 8.25 10.08
N GLY A 222 -16.55 8.88 10.52
CA GLY A 222 -17.88 8.28 10.52
C GLY A 222 -18.36 7.85 9.13
N ALA A 223 -17.96 8.57 8.08
CA ALA A 223 -18.27 8.22 6.69
C ALA A 223 -17.71 6.84 6.29
N ASP A 224 -16.54 6.46 6.81
CA ASP A 224 -15.92 5.17 6.50
C ASP A 224 -16.68 4.00 7.12
N LEU A 225 -17.38 4.25 8.23
CA LEU A 225 -18.23 3.26 8.89
C LEU A 225 -19.57 3.07 8.15
N THR A 226 -20.10 4.12 7.55
CA THR A 226 -21.36 4.05 6.78
C THR A 226 -21.18 3.43 5.40
N ALA A 227 -20.01 3.58 4.78
CA ALA A 227 -19.63 2.92 3.54
C ALA A 227 -19.34 1.41 3.73
N ARG A 228 -19.67 0.84 4.87
CA ARG A 228 -19.44 -0.57 5.21
C ARG A 228 -20.32 -1.48 4.33
N PRO A 229 -19.74 -2.35 3.49
CA PRO A 229 -20.50 -3.35 2.76
C PRO A 229 -20.80 -4.57 3.67
N LEU A 230 -21.38 -4.34 4.82
CA LEU A 230 -21.97 -5.43 5.59
C LEU A 230 -23.39 -5.59 5.09
N PRO A 231 -23.80 -6.81 4.66
CA PRO A 231 -25.20 -7.07 4.43
C PRO A 231 -25.94 -6.69 5.71
N GLY A 232 -26.97 -5.86 5.56
CA GLY A 232 -27.86 -5.53 6.65
C GLY A 232 -28.28 -6.81 7.39
N ASN A 233 -28.63 -6.70 8.64
CA ASN A 233 -29.04 -7.75 9.57
C ASN A 233 -30.15 -8.70 9.06
N ASP A 234 -30.00 -9.22 7.86
CA ASP A 234 -30.85 -10.30 7.38
C ASP A 234 -30.29 -11.62 7.90
N ARG A 235 -30.65 -11.91 9.18
CA ARG A 235 -30.34 -13.16 9.89
C ARG A 235 -30.94 -14.42 9.22
N ARG A 236 -31.30 -14.35 7.94
CA ARG A 236 -31.95 -15.45 7.21
C ARG A 236 -31.03 -16.27 6.31
N ALA A 237 -29.74 -15.95 6.22
CA ALA A 237 -28.79 -16.71 5.40
C ALA A 237 -27.97 -17.75 6.17
N THR A 238 -28.31 -18.06 7.42
CA THR A 238 -27.68 -19.16 8.17
C THR A 238 -28.65 -20.31 8.31
N SER A 239 -28.20 -21.48 7.85
CA SER A 239 -28.77 -22.82 8.03
C SER A 239 -29.89 -23.27 7.08
N LYS A 240 -29.50 -23.75 5.91
CA LYS A 240 -30.02 -25.04 5.44
C LYS A 240 -28.83 -25.98 5.27
N ARG A 241 -28.42 -26.60 6.37
CA ARG A 241 -27.81 -27.92 6.30
C ARG A 241 -28.93 -28.87 5.87
N THR A 242 -28.93 -29.28 4.64
CA THR A 242 -29.68 -30.47 4.23
C THR A 242 -28.92 -31.69 4.73
N SER A 243 -29.37 -32.19 5.86
CA SER A 243 -29.24 -33.61 6.19
C SER A 243 -30.16 -34.38 5.25
N GLN A 244 -29.59 -35.13 4.35
CA GLN A 244 -30.20 -36.30 3.71
C GLN A 244 -29.10 -37.13 3.07
N GLY A 245 -28.97 -38.35 3.60
CA GLY A 245 -29.09 -39.63 3.03
C GLY A 245 -27.79 -40.33 2.82
#